data_993610940686b555a7528605ce3c8106
#
_entry.id   993610940686b555a7528605ce3c8106
#
_cell.length_a   1.000
_cell.length_b   1.000
_cell.length_c   1.000
_cell.angle_alpha   90.00
_cell.angle_beta   90.00
_cell.angle_gamma   90.00
#
_symmetry.space_group_name_H-M   'P 1'
#
loop_
_entity.id
_entity.type
_entity.pdbx_description
1 polymer ?
#
loop_
_entity_poly.entity_id
_entity_poly.type
_entity_poly.pdbx_seq_one_letter_code
_entity_poly.pdbx_strand_id
1 'polypeptide(L)'
;MDKKLLVLATFVKIAPNRQKILNCLHNNDVLIPTEIAKATGLHINSVSKQLRYLREKELVYLLNPDYKRGRLYRITDLGIDVLNFLNTKTKINH
;
A
#
# COMPACT_ATOMS: atom_id res chain seq x y z
N MET A 1 -19.04 5.13 -12.84
CA MET A 1 -17.63 5.05 -12.46
C MET A 1 -17.47 5.47 -11.00
N ASP A 2 -16.67 4.75 -10.25
CA ASP A 2 -16.47 5.02 -8.84
C ASP A 2 -15.42 6.12 -8.66
N LYS A 3 -15.89 7.31 -8.31
CA LYS A 3 -15.00 8.47 -8.09
C LYS A 3 -14.04 8.24 -6.93
N LYS A 4 -14.49 7.55 -5.89
CA LYS A 4 -13.65 7.24 -4.72
C LYS A 4 -12.46 6.38 -5.13
N LEU A 5 -12.71 5.38 -5.96
CA LEU A 5 -11.65 4.48 -6.43
C LEU A 5 -10.65 5.23 -7.30
N LEU A 6 -11.13 6.14 -8.15
CA LEU A 6 -10.27 6.96 -8.99
C LEU A 6 -9.36 7.87 -8.14
N VAL A 7 -9.93 8.51 -7.12
CA VAL A 7 -9.17 9.39 -6.23
C VAL A 7 -8.09 8.60 -5.48
N LEU A 8 -8.43 7.43 -4.97
CA LEU A 8 -7.48 6.60 -4.25
C LEU A 8 -6.39 6.04 -5.18
N ALA A 9 -6.77 5.68 -6.40
CA ALA A 9 -5.79 5.22 -7.39
C ALA A 9 -4.79 6.32 -7.74
N THR A 10 -5.26 7.56 -7.88
CA THR A 10 -4.40 8.70 -8.11
C THR A 10 -3.45 8.92 -6.92
N PHE A 11 -3.99 8.85 -5.70
CA PHE A 11 -3.20 8.96 -4.48
C PHE A 11 -2.05 7.96 -4.44
N VAL A 12 -2.29 6.74 -4.89
CA VAL A 12 -1.25 5.70 -4.94
C VAL A 12 -0.28 5.96 -6.09
N LYS A 13 -0.80 6.29 -7.27
CA LYS A 13 0.00 6.42 -8.49
C LYS A 13 0.98 7.57 -8.44
N ILE A 14 0.62 8.70 -7.83
CA ILE A 14 1.49 9.89 -7.80
C ILE A 14 2.70 9.73 -6.88
N ALA A 15 2.73 8.69 -6.06
CA ALA A 15 3.84 8.42 -5.16
C ALA A 15 4.38 7.02 -5.43
N PRO A 16 5.43 6.88 -6.25
CA PRO A 16 5.97 5.55 -6.62
C PRO A 16 6.33 4.67 -5.44
N ASN A 17 6.87 5.25 -4.37
CA ASN A 17 7.21 4.49 -3.17
C ASN A 17 5.95 3.92 -2.50
N ARG A 18 4.88 4.68 -2.51
CA ARG A 18 3.58 4.27 -1.96
C ARG A 18 3.03 3.08 -2.73
N GLN A 19 3.12 3.15 -4.06
CA GLN A 19 2.66 2.07 -4.93
C GLN A 19 3.50 0.81 -4.73
N LYS A 20 4.82 0.94 -4.60
CA LYS A 20 5.72 -0.19 -4.33
C LYS A 20 5.35 -0.90 -3.04
N ILE A 21 5.06 -0.15 -2.00
CA ILE A 21 4.72 -0.72 -0.69
C ILE A 21 3.39 -1.47 -0.78
N LEU A 22 2.41 -0.86 -1.43
CA LEU A 22 1.09 -1.48 -1.56
C LEU A 22 1.17 -2.77 -2.38
N ASN A 23 1.95 -2.78 -3.47
CA ASN A 23 2.19 -3.98 -4.27
C ASN A 23 2.90 -5.06 -3.44
N CYS A 24 3.88 -4.65 -2.65
CA CYS A 24 4.62 -5.57 -1.78
C CYS A 24 3.68 -6.28 -0.80
N LEU A 25 2.76 -5.52 -0.18
CA LEU A 25 1.79 -6.10 0.73
C LEU A 25 0.78 -6.99 0.01
N HIS A 26 0.42 -6.64 -1.22
CA HIS A 26 -0.49 -7.46 -2.01
C HIS A 26 0.11 -8.83 -2.36
N ASN A 27 1.41 -8.87 -2.59
CA ASN A 27 2.12 -10.11 -2.97
C ASN A 27 2.54 -10.95 -1.76
N ASN A 28 2.39 -10.41 -0.56
CA ASN A 28 2.73 -11.09 0.68
C ASN A 28 1.55 -10.97 1.64
N ASP A 29 1.44 -11.88 2.59
CA ASP A 29 0.27 -11.87 3.48
C ASP A 29 0.37 -10.77 4.53
N VAL A 30 1.30 -10.92 5.47
CA VAL A 30 1.50 -9.97 6.56
C VAL A 30 2.99 -9.65 6.66
N LEU A 31 3.33 -8.37 6.72
CA LEU A 31 4.72 -7.94 6.81
C LEU A 31 4.90 -6.89 7.90
N ILE A 32 6.09 -6.88 8.48
CA ILE A 32 6.53 -5.78 9.33
C ILE A 32 7.31 -4.77 8.49
N PRO A 33 7.46 -3.50 8.95
CA PRO A 33 8.10 -2.46 8.14
C PRO A 33 9.51 -2.79 7.67
N THR A 34 10.32 -3.47 8.48
CA THR A 34 11.67 -3.85 8.08
C THR A 34 11.67 -4.83 6.92
N GLU A 35 10.70 -5.74 6.90
CA GLU A 35 10.53 -6.68 5.78
C GLU A 35 10.13 -5.95 4.50
N ILE A 36 9.23 -4.98 4.63
CA ILE A 36 8.81 -4.15 3.50
C ILE A 36 9.99 -3.35 2.96
N ALA A 37 10.78 -2.76 3.85
CA ALA A 37 11.97 -1.99 3.46
C ALA A 37 12.95 -2.87 2.68
N LYS A 38 13.18 -4.09 3.15
CA LYS A 38 14.05 -5.04 2.46
C LYS A 38 13.51 -5.42 1.08
N ALA A 39 12.23 -5.74 1.01
CA ALA A 39 11.61 -6.20 -0.24
C ALA A 39 11.52 -5.11 -1.29
N THR A 40 11.33 -3.85 -0.87
CA THR A 40 11.16 -2.72 -1.79
C THR A 40 12.45 -1.96 -2.07
N GLY A 41 13.48 -2.16 -1.25
CA GLY A 41 14.72 -1.38 -1.33
C GLY A 41 14.58 0.03 -0.80
N LEU A 42 13.48 0.35 -0.12
CA LEU A 42 13.23 1.68 0.40
C LEU A 42 13.79 1.83 1.81
N HIS A 43 14.12 3.07 2.17
CA HIS A 43 14.56 3.38 3.52
C HIS A 43 13.40 3.18 4.50
N ILE A 44 13.73 2.69 5.71
CA ILE A 44 12.71 2.39 6.72
C ILE A 44 11.84 3.61 7.07
N ASN A 45 12.42 4.80 7.09
CA ASN A 45 11.67 6.02 7.39
C ASN A 45 10.63 6.31 6.30
N SER A 46 10.98 6.07 5.03
CA SER A 46 10.05 6.21 3.92
C SER A 46 8.92 5.20 4.02
N VAL A 47 9.25 3.95 4.36
CA VAL A 47 8.27 2.89 4.53
C VAL A 47 7.26 3.27 5.61
N SER A 48 7.76 3.67 6.78
CA SER A 48 6.90 4.03 7.92
C SER A 48 5.97 5.20 7.58
N LYS A 49 6.49 6.21 6.90
CA LYS A 49 5.73 7.38 6.47
C LYS A 49 4.61 6.98 5.50
N GLN A 50 4.93 6.17 4.50
CA GLN A 50 3.95 5.75 3.50
C GLN A 50 2.90 4.81 4.09
N LEU A 51 3.30 3.93 5.02
CA LEU A 51 2.34 3.07 5.71
C LEU A 51 1.32 3.88 6.48
N ARG A 52 1.75 4.96 7.13
CA ARG A 52 0.85 5.86 7.85
C ARG A 52 -0.17 6.48 6.88
N TYR A 53 0.27 6.98 5.74
CA TYR A 53 -0.62 7.55 4.74
C TYR A 53 -1.59 6.52 4.17
N LEU A 54 -1.10 5.32 3.87
CA LEU A 54 -1.93 4.23 3.37
C LEU A 54 -2.99 3.82 4.39
N ARG A 55 -2.60 3.79 5.67
CA ARG A 55 -3.51 3.45 6.76
C ARG A 55 -4.60 4.51 6.91
N GLU A 56 -4.26 5.80 6.80
CA GLU A 56 -5.23 6.88 6.87
C GLU A 56 -6.29 6.78 5.79
N LYS A 57 -5.93 6.23 4.63
CA LYS A 57 -6.85 6.02 3.51
C LYS A 57 -7.49 4.63 3.54
N GLU A 58 -7.25 3.86 4.60
CA GLU A 58 -7.81 2.52 4.78
C GLU A 58 -7.41 1.53 3.67
N LEU A 59 -6.23 1.74 3.09
CA LEU A 59 -5.68 0.83 2.08
C LEU A 59 -4.87 -0.29 2.69
N VAL A 60 -4.43 -0.11 3.94
CA VAL A 60 -3.74 -1.15 4.71
C VAL A 60 -4.29 -1.19 6.13
N TYR A 61 -4.20 -2.38 6.74
CA TYR A 61 -4.51 -2.59 8.15
C TYR A 61 -3.22 -2.59 8.96
N LEU A 62 -3.29 -2.02 10.16
CA LEU A 62 -2.31 -2.27 11.22
C LEU A 62 -2.97 -3.25 12.19
N LEU A 63 -2.46 -4.49 12.20
CA LEU A 63 -3.12 -5.58 12.93
C LEU A 63 -2.89 -5.54 14.43
N ASN A 64 -1.80 -4.90 14.88
CA ASN A 64 -1.43 -4.84 16.30
C ASN A 64 -1.08 -3.39 16.71
N PRO A 65 -2.07 -2.49 16.74
CA PRO A 65 -1.82 -1.05 16.96
C PRO A 65 -1.19 -0.71 18.31
N ASP A 66 -1.31 -1.60 19.29
CA ASP A 66 -0.71 -1.37 20.62
C ASP A 66 0.79 -1.59 20.64
N TYR A 67 1.35 -2.18 19.60
CA TYR A 67 2.78 -2.45 19.51
C TYR A 67 3.49 -1.29 18.83
N LYS A 68 4.64 -0.88 19.38
CA LYS A 68 5.50 0.14 18.76
C LYS A 68 6.53 -0.48 17.82
N ARG A 69 6.91 -1.73 18.09
CA ARG A 69 7.86 -2.49 17.28
C ARG A 69 7.18 -3.75 16.76
N GLY A 70 7.67 -4.24 15.65
CA GLY A 70 7.08 -5.44 15.04
C GLY A 70 5.64 -5.23 14.63
N ARG A 71 5.31 -4.02 14.16
CA ARG A 71 3.97 -3.71 13.68
C ARG A 71 3.66 -4.54 12.45
N LEU A 72 2.51 -5.19 12.48
CA LEU A 72 2.07 -6.10 11.41
C LEU A 72 1.08 -5.38 10.50
N TYR A 73 1.42 -5.32 9.22
CA TYR A 73 0.58 -4.65 8.21
C TYR A 73 0.08 -5.64 7.18
N ARG A 74 -1.13 -5.39 6.69
CA ARG A 74 -1.79 -6.19 5.67
C ARG A 74 -2.57 -5.26 4.75
N ILE A 75 -2.65 -5.62 3.45
CA ILE A 75 -3.46 -4.86 2.51
C ILE A 75 -4.95 -5.11 2.78
N THR A 76 -5.78 -4.07 2.60
CA THR A 76 -7.23 -4.19 2.71
C THR A 76 -7.84 -4.59 1.37
N ASP A 77 -9.11 -5.01 1.37
CA ASP A 77 -9.83 -5.26 0.12
C ASP A 77 -9.86 -4.00 -0.74
N LEU A 78 -10.04 -2.83 -0.11
CA LEU A 78 -10.01 -1.56 -0.84
C LEU A 78 -8.63 -1.33 -1.47
N GLY A 79 -7.54 -1.66 -0.77
CA GLY A 79 -6.19 -1.57 -1.32
C GLY A 79 -6.01 -2.45 -2.54
N ILE A 80 -6.56 -3.67 -2.49
CA ILE A 80 -6.53 -4.60 -3.62
C ILE A 80 -7.31 -4.03 -4.80
N ASP A 81 -8.50 -3.48 -4.54
CA ASP A 81 -9.33 -2.86 -5.57
C ASP A 81 -8.61 -1.71 -6.27
N VAL A 82 -7.89 -0.90 -5.50
CA VAL A 82 -7.11 0.21 -6.05
C VAL A 82 -6.01 -0.30 -6.97
N LEU A 83 -5.28 -1.33 -6.55
CA LEU A 83 -4.23 -1.91 -7.40
C LEU A 83 -4.81 -2.53 -8.67
N ASN A 84 -5.93 -3.23 -8.55
CA ASN A 84 -6.60 -3.82 -9.72
C ASN A 84 -7.06 -2.74 -10.68
N PHE A 85 -7.59 -1.64 -10.17
CA PHE A 85 -8.00 -0.50 -10.98
C PHE A 85 -6.81 0.07 -11.77
N LEU A 86 -5.67 0.25 -11.11
CA LEU A 86 -4.46 0.75 -11.76
C LEU A 86 -3.96 -0.21 -12.83
N ASN A 87 -3.95 -1.49 -12.56
CA ASN A 87 -3.49 -2.51 -13.49
C ASN A 87 -4.42 -2.62 -14.71
N THR A 88 -5.73 -2.56 -14.48
CA THR A 88 -6.72 -2.61 -15.56
C THR A 88 -6.53 -1.42 -16.49
N LYS A 89 -6.37 -0.23 -15.92
CA LYS A 89 -6.16 0.98 -16.72
C LYS A 89 -4.88 0.90 -17.54
N THR A 90 -3.84 0.32 -16.99
CA THR A 90 -2.57 0.12 -17.70
C THR A 90 -2.75 -0.83 -18.89
N LYS A 91 -3.56 -1.86 -18.74
CA LYS A 91 -3.82 -2.82 -19.81
C LYS A 91 -4.63 -2.23 -20.95
N ILE A 92 -5.48 -1.26 -20.67
CA ILE A 92 -6.35 -0.64 -21.67
C ILE A 92 -5.57 0.26 -22.63
N ASN A 93 -4.42 0.72 -22.23
CA ASN A 93 -3.62 1.69 -22.98
C ASN A 93 -2.66 1.07 -23.98
N HIS A 94 -3.03 -0.02 -24.58
CA HIS A 94 -2.22 -0.65 -25.63
C HIS A 94 -2.38 0.04 -26.96
#